data_86636bf61297c34afc053721115c92e3
#
_entry.id   86636bf61297c34afc053721115c92e3
#
_cell.length_a   1.000
_cell.length_b   1.000
_cell.length_c   1.000
_cell.angle_alpha   90.00
_cell.angle_beta   90.00
_cell.angle_gamma   90.00
#
_symmetry.space_group_name_H-M   'P 1'
#
loop_
_entity.id
_entity.type
_entity.pdbx_description
1 polymer ?
#
loop_
_entity_poly.entity_id
_entity_poly.type
_entity_poly.pdbx_seq_one_letter_code
_entity_poly.pdbx_strand_id
1 'polypeptide(L)'
;MKSEFLSHIKETMWTRRYAKRTIESYLYWIKAYIIFIGKIHPKDCHDKEVERFLSYLSNNLNLAPKSQALALNSVNYLYKHILSKPLSLDLRFNKSRVNPKLPTVLTTLEVKSLLSTININHLLLCQLMYGSGLRLMEAVRLRVQDINFDYHCIEVWNGKGGKHRTVTLATELTTALKEQISLVKSYYVLDIRNDDYSGV
;
A
#
# COMPACT_ATOMS: atom_id res chain seq x y z
N MET A 1 -22.30 -5.98 14.93
CA MET A 1 -23.16 -5.15 14.06
C MET A 1 -22.29 -4.31 13.13
N LYS A 2 -22.49 -4.40 11.82
CA LYS A 2 -21.87 -3.48 10.86
C LYS A 2 -22.61 -2.14 10.97
N SER A 3 -21.90 -1.05 11.22
CA SER A 3 -22.50 0.29 11.28
C SER A 3 -22.91 0.73 9.87
N GLU A 4 -24.18 1.03 9.65
CA GLU A 4 -24.71 1.55 8.37
C GLU A 4 -23.94 2.79 7.91
N PHE A 5 -23.61 3.66 8.85
CA PHE A 5 -22.84 4.87 8.57
C PHE A 5 -21.45 4.54 7.97
N LEU A 6 -20.70 3.58 8.54
CA LEU A 6 -19.41 3.17 7.99
C LEU A 6 -19.56 2.44 6.64
N SER A 7 -20.66 1.71 6.44
CA SER A 7 -20.96 1.09 5.15
C SER A 7 -21.22 2.14 4.06
N HIS A 8 -22.01 3.17 4.37
CA HIS A 8 -22.23 4.31 3.46
C HIS A 8 -20.92 5.02 3.07
N ILE A 9 -20.02 5.27 4.03
CA ILE A 9 -18.72 5.88 3.75
C ILE A 9 -17.92 4.99 2.79
N LYS A 10 -17.89 3.68 3.04
CA LYS A 10 -17.20 2.70 2.19
C LYS A 10 -17.73 2.74 0.75
N GLU A 11 -19.02 2.70 0.57
CA GLU A 11 -19.69 2.74 -0.74
C GLU A 11 -19.38 4.05 -1.48
N THR A 12 -19.47 5.19 -0.79
CA THR A 12 -19.11 6.49 -1.36
C THR A 12 -17.66 6.54 -1.82
N MET A 13 -16.73 5.95 -1.06
CA MET A 13 -15.33 5.87 -1.46
C MET A 13 -15.11 4.92 -2.65
N TRP A 14 -15.84 3.80 -2.71
CA TRP A 14 -15.83 2.89 -3.86
C TRP A 14 -16.30 3.58 -5.14
N THR A 15 -17.44 4.27 -5.08
CA THR A 15 -17.99 5.04 -6.21
C THR A 15 -16.99 6.07 -6.72
N ARG A 16 -16.20 6.67 -5.81
CA ARG A 16 -15.11 7.60 -6.14
C ARG A 16 -13.81 6.91 -6.56
N ARG A 17 -13.82 5.60 -6.78
CA ARG A 17 -12.68 4.79 -7.24
C ARG A 17 -11.44 4.85 -6.33
N TYR A 18 -11.62 5.00 -5.03
CA TYR A 18 -10.50 4.87 -4.09
C TYR A 18 -10.00 3.43 -4.04
N ALA A 19 -8.69 3.23 -3.93
CA ALA A 19 -8.11 1.91 -3.76
C ALA A 19 -8.60 1.25 -2.46
N LYS A 20 -8.87 -0.06 -2.48
CA LYS A 20 -9.36 -0.84 -1.33
C LYS A 20 -8.57 -0.55 -0.05
N ARG A 21 -7.23 -0.56 -0.12
CA ARG A 21 -6.35 -0.29 1.03
C ARG A 21 -6.51 1.14 1.59
N THR A 22 -6.79 2.12 0.73
CA THR A 22 -7.07 3.50 1.16
C THR A 22 -8.40 3.56 1.90
N ILE A 23 -9.42 2.90 1.39
CA ILE A 23 -10.74 2.82 2.02
C ILE A 23 -10.63 2.18 3.41
N GLU A 24 -9.93 1.06 3.52
CA GLU A 24 -9.71 0.36 4.80
C GLU A 24 -8.99 1.26 5.82
N SER A 25 -7.94 1.96 5.39
CA SER A 25 -7.19 2.88 6.24
C SER A 25 -8.04 4.07 6.70
N TYR A 26 -8.85 4.63 5.81
CA TYR A 26 -9.74 5.75 6.15
C TYR A 26 -10.83 5.33 7.12
N LEU A 27 -11.47 4.19 6.86
CA LEU A 27 -12.49 3.64 7.76
C LEU A 27 -11.93 3.32 9.15
N TYR A 28 -10.69 2.83 9.23
CA TYR A 28 -10.01 2.59 10.50
C TYR A 28 -9.92 3.87 11.32
N TRP A 29 -9.40 4.96 10.74
CA TRP A 29 -9.24 6.22 11.45
C TRP A 29 -10.55 6.93 11.75
N ILE A 30 -11.53 6.87 10.85
CA ILE A 30 -12.87 7.40 11.08
C ILE A 30 -13.54 6.66 12.25
N LYS A 31 -13.42 5.32 12.28
CA LYS A 31 -13.93 4.52 13.39
C LYS A 31 -13.23 4.86 14.71
N ALA A 32 -11.91 5.02 14.70
CA ALA A 32 -11.13 5.41 15.89
C ALA A 32 -11.59 6.79 16.41
N TYR A 33 -11.80 7.74 15.51
CA TYR A 33 -12.33 9.05 15.86
C TYR A 33 -13.73 8.98 16.48
N ILE A 34 -14.66 8.24 15.89
CA ILE A 34 -16.02 8.05 16.42
C ILE A 34 -15.99 7.42 17.83
N ILE A 35 -15.10 6.46 18.06
CA ILE A 35 -14.93 5.87 19.39
C ILE A 35 -14.39 6.91 20.39
N PHE A 36 -13.39 7.69 19.97
CA PHE A 36 -12.77 8.72 20.81
C PHE A 36 -13.75 9.78 21.28
N ILE A 37 -14.67 10.23 20.42
CA ILE A 37 -15.72 11.20 20.76
C ILE A 37 -16.90 10.58 21.52
N GLY A 38 -16.77 9.34 22.03
CA GLY A 38 -17.81 8.71 22.85
C GLY A 38 -18.99 8.18 22.04
N LYS A 39 -18.79 7.84 20.76
CA LYS A 39 -19.82 7.36 19.80
C LYS A 39 -20.91 8.41 19.52
N ILE A 40 -20.67 9.67 19.80
CA ILE A 40 -21.50 10.78 19.35
C ILE A 40 -21.42 10.82 17.82
N HIS A 41 -22.51 11.20 17.17
CA HIS A 41 -22.49 11.32 15.72
C HIS A 41 -21.57 12.46 15.28
N PRO A 42 -20.60 12.27 14.37
CA PRO A 42 -19.63 13.31 13.97
C PRO A 42 -20.28 14.59 13.43
N LYS A 43 -21.55 14.54 12.98
CA LYS A 43 -22.33 15.70 12.57
C LYS A 43 -22.50 16.73 13.70
N ASP A 44 -22.53 16.27 14.94
CA ASP A 44 -22.73 17.10 16.14
C ASP A 44 -21.40 17.55 16.77
N CYS A 45 -20.28 17.19 16.14
CA CYS A 45 -18.94 17.57 16.53
C CYS A 45 -18.35 18.61 15.56
N HIS A 46 -17.31 19.32 16.03
CA HIS A 46 -16.65 20.40 15.32
C HIS A 46 -15.12 20.28 15.41
N ASP A 47 -14.42 21.33 15.01
CA ASP A 47 -12.96 21.40 14.99
C ASP A 47 -12.31 21.02 16.33
N LYS A 48 -12.90 21.44 17.46
CA LYS A 48 -12.36 21.14 18.80
C LYS A 48 -12.23 19.65 19.10
N GLU A 49 -13.23 18.84 18.72
CA GLU A 49 -13.19 17.39 18.91
C GLU A 49 -12.13 16.75 18.02
N VAL A 50 -11.95 17.27 16.81
CA VAL A 50 -10.90 16.81 15.89
C VAL A 50 -9.51 17.19 16.43
N GLU A 51 -9.32 18.41 16.91
CA GLU A 51 -8.07 18.87 17.52
C GLU A 51 -7.68 18.03 18.75
N ARG A 52 -8.67 17.74 19.61
CA ARG A 52 -8.48 16.86 20.78
C ARG A 52 -8.09 15.46 20.37
N PHE A 53 -8.75 14.89 19.35
CA PHE A 53 -8.40 13.57 18.82
C PHE A 53 -6.98 13.53 18.27
N LEU A 54 -6.61 14.49 17.42
CA LEU A 54 -5.27 14.54 16.84
C LEU A 54 -4.18 14.76 17.89
N SER A 55 -4.46 15.59 18.90
CA SER A 55 -3.55 15.78 20.03
C SER A 55 -3.42 14.51 20.89
N TYR A 56 -4.51 13.79 21.10
CA TYR A 56 -4.49 12.48 21.78
C TYR A 56 -3.63 11.47 21.04
N LEU A 57 -3.71 11.41 19.70
CA LEU A 57 -2.87 10.51 18.88
C LEU A 57 -1.37 10.80 19.05
N SER A 58 -1.01 12.07 19.21
CA SER A 58 0.39 12.48 19.45
C SER A 58 0.83 12.23 20.88
N ASN A 59 0.07 12.72 21.85
CA ASN A 59 0.49 12.80 23.25
C ASN A 59 0.36 11.47 24.00
N ASN A 60 -0.73 10.74 23.74
CA ASN A 60 -1.06 9.52 24.48
C ASN A 60 -0.62 8.25 23.74
N LEU A 61 -0.75 8.24 22.42
CA LEU A 61 -0.38 7.08 21.61
C LEU A 61 0.99 7.20 20.95
N ASN A 62 1.65 8.35 21.09
CA ASN A 62 2.97 8.65 20.52
C ASN A 62 3.12 8.21 19.05
N LEU A 63 2.08 8.47 18.26
CA LEU A 63 2.04 8.05 16.86
C LEU A 63 3.03 8.82 16.00
N ALA A 64 3.58 8.12 15.00
CA ALA A 64 4.44 8.76 14.00
C ALA A 64 3.70 9.85 13.21
N PRO A 65 4.38 10.92 12.77
CA PRO A 65 3.79 12.04 12.04
C PRO A 65 2.97 11.62 10.82
N LYS A 66 3.44 10.61 10.07
CA LYS A 66 2.73 10.07 8.90
C LYS A 66 1.40 9.42 9.27
N SER A 67 1.32 8.75 10.43
CA SER A 67 0.09 8.13 10.93
C SER A 67 -0.89 9.19 11.39
N GLN A 68 -0.44 10.23 12.10
CA GLN A 68 -1.28 11.36 12.50
C GLN A 68 -1.82 12.12 11.27
N ALA A 69 -0.98 12.35 10.25
CA ALA A 69 -1.41 12.97 9.01
C ALA A 69 -2.46 12.13 8.26
N LEU A 70 -2.32 10.79 8.28
CA LEU A 70 -3.32 9.90 7.69
C LEU A 70 -4.64 9.95 8.45
N ALA A 71 -4.60 10.02 9.79
CA ALA A 71 -5.79 10.19 10.62
C ALA A 71 -6.49 11.53 10.31
N LEU A 72 -5.73 12.63 10.24
CA LEU A 72 -6.27 13.95 9.84
C LEU A 72 -6.93 13.89 8.46
N ASN A 73 -6.26 13.32 7.46
CA ASN A 73 -6.80 13.20 6.11
C ASN A 73 -8.10 12.37 6.09
N SER A 74 -8.18 11.33 6.89
CA SER A 74 -9.36 10.46 6.98
C SER A 74 -10.54 11.20 7.62
N VAL A 75 -10.31 11.93 8.71
CA VAL A 75 -11.34 12.75 9.38
C VAL A 75 -11.74 13.93 8.50
N ASN A 76 -10.78 14.59 7.84
CA ASN A 76 -11.09 15.67 6.89
C ASN A 76 -11.95 15.16 5.72
N TYR A 77 -11.68 13.96 5.21
CA TYR A 77 -12.52 13.32 4.20
C TYR A 77 -13.96 13.14 4.70
N LEU A 78 -14.13 12.62 5.92
CA LEU A 78 -15.44 12.46 6.55
C LEU A 78 -16.20 13.79 6.59
N TYR A 79 -15.59 14.85 7.14
CA TYR A 79 -16.24 16.13 7.29
C TYR A 79 -16.54 16.80 5.94
N LYS A 80 -15.56 16.82 5.04
CA LYS A 80 -15.68 17.49 3.74
C LYS A 80 -16.64 16.79 2.79
N HIS A 81 -16.56 15.45 2.68
CA HIS A 81 -17.19 14.72 1.59
C HIS A 81 -18.41 13.90 2.01
N ILE A 82 -18.57 13.58 3.28
CA ILE A 82 -19.71 12.81 3.79
C ILE A 82 -20.68 13.73 4.54
N LEU A 83 -20.15 14.58 5.40
CA LEU A 83 -20.97 15.45 6.23
C LEU A 83 -21.23 16.83 5.60
N SER A 84 -20.54 17.18 4.53
CA SER A 84 -20.61 18.51 3.87
C SER A 84 -20.35 19.68 4.83
N LYS A 85 -19.52 19.45 5.86
CA LYS A 85 -19.07 20.39 6.87
C LYS A 85 -17.54 20.45 6.90
N PRO A 86 -16.87 21.17 5.99
CA PRO A 86 -15.41 21.21 5.95
C PRO A 86 -14.84 21.75 7.26
N LEU A 87 -13.75 21.12 7.71
CA LEU A 87 -13.00 21.59 8.88
C LEU A 87 -12.29 22.90 8.58
N SER A 88 -12.02 23.67 9.62
CA SER A 88 -11.22 24.90 9.53
C SER A 88 -9.82 24.62 8.99
N LEU A 89 -9.23 25.58 8.26
CA LEU A 89 -7.86 25.50 7.78
C LEU A 89 -6.84 25.65 8.90
N ASP A 90 -7.20 26.26 10.02
CA ASP A 90 -6.32 26.59 11.15
C ASP A 90 -6.53 25.68 12.36
N LEU A 91 -6.64 24.37 12.13
CA LEU A 91 -6.73 23.39 13.23
C LEU A 91 -5.48 23.48 14.13
N ARG A 92 -5.73 23.66 15.44
CA ARG A 92 -4.68 23.77 16.47
C ARG A 92 -4.59 22.45 17.25
N PHE A 93 -3.61 21.64 16.94
CA PHE A 93 -3.37 20.38 17.63
C PHE A 93 -1.88 20.09 17.80
N ASN A 94 -1.53 19.24 18.75
CA ASN A 94 -0.15 18.83 18.99
C ASN A 94 0.31 17.92 17.86
N LYS A 95 1.26 18.41 17.06
CA LYS A 95 1.86 17.65 15.95
C LYS A 95 2.88 16.68 16.49
N SER A 96 2.76 15.41 16.06
CA SER A 96 3.79 14.41 16.31
C SER A 96 5.12 14.86 15.72
N ARG A 97 6.19 14.74 16.51
CA ARG A 97 7.55 15.09 16.08
C ARG A 97 8.39 13.82 16.11
N VAL A 98 8.95 13.45 14.98
CA VAL A 98 9.99 12.43 14.88
C VAL A 98 11.07 12.99 14.00
N ASN A 99 12.30 12.97 14.48
CA ASN A 99 13.44 13.36 13.66
C ASN A 99 13.50 12.42 12.44
N PRO A 100 13.57 12.96 11.22
CA PRO A 100 13.69 12.13 10.02
C PRO A 100 15.01 11.35 10.13
N LYS A 101 14.90 10.01 10.17
CA LYS A 101 16.07 9.15 10.04
C LYS A 101 16.45 9.09 8.57
N LEU A 102 17.74 9.34 8.29
CA LEU A 102 18.28 9.09 6.97
C LEU A 102 18.16 7.59 6.66
N PRO A 103 17.73 7.22 5.44
CA PRO A 103 17.72 5.82 5.05
C PRO A 103 19.14 5.25 5.11
N THR A 104 19.31 4.07 5.70
CA THR A 104 20.54 3.32 5.60
C THR A 104 20.63 2.73 4.20
N VAL A 105 21.66 3.11 3.46
CA VAL A 105 21.97 2.57 2.13
C VAL A 105 23.03 1.51 2.29
N LEU A 106 22.73 0.29 1.85
CA LEU A 106 23.69 -0.82 1.87
C LEU A 106 24.71 -0.68 0.75
N THR A 107 25.95 -1.02 1.03
CA THR A 107 27.00 -1.16 0.01
C THR A 107 26.74 -2.38 -0.87
N THR A 108 27.38 -2.45 -2.03
CA THR A 108 27.26 -3.61 -2.94
C THR A 108 27.70 -4.92 -2.27
N LEU A 109 28.71 -4.88 -1.38
CA LEU A 109 29.18 -6.07 -0.64
C LEU A 109 28.12 -6.52 0.39
N GLU A 110 27.52 -5.61 1.12
CA GLU A 110 26.46 -5.93 2.07
C GLU A 110 25.22 -6.50 1.36
N VAL A 111 24.85 -5.94 0.19
CA VAL A 111 23.76 -6.50 -0.62
C VAL A 111 24.07 -7.92 -1.10
N LYS A 112 25.29 -8.19 -1.57
CA LYS A 112 25.72 -9.55 -1.95
C LYS A 112 25.64 -10.52 -0.77
N SER A 113 26.14 -10.09 0.39
CA SER A 113 26.06 -10.90 1.62
C SER A 113 24.61 -11.16 2.01
N LEU A 114 23.74 -10.14 1.96
CA LEU A 114 22.32 -10.29 2.23
C LEU A 114 21.65 -11.28 1.29
N LEU A 115 21.87 -11.14 -0.01
CA LEU A 115 21.29 -12.03 -1.03
C LEU A 115 21.75 -13.49 -0.87
N SER A 116 22.99 -13.71 -0.40
CA SER A 116 23.49 -15.08 -0.16
C SER A 116 22.84 -15.79 1.03
N THR A 117 22.18 -15.07 1.92
CA THR A 117 21.46 -15.64 3.09
C THR A 117 19.98 -15.88 2.82
N ILE A 118 19.46 -15.41 1.67
CA ILE A 118 18.04 -15.54 1.33
C ILE A 118 17.73 -16.96 0.89
N ASN A 119 16.57 -17.47 1.35
CA ASN A 119 16.07 -18.77 0.89
C ASN A 119 15.93 -18.77 -0.64
N ILE A 120 16.35 -19.87 -1.28
CA ILE A 120 16.36 -20.02 -2.74
C ILE A 120 14.99 -19.71 -3.39
N ASN A 121 13.89 -20.04 -2.72
CA ASN A 121 12.54 -19.77 -3.21
C ASN A 121 12.19 -18.27 -3.33
N HIS A 122 12.92 -17.40 -2.64
CA HIS A 122 12.71 -15.96 -2.65
C HIS A 122 13.87 -15.20 -3.31
N LEU A 123 14.96 -15.86 -3.60
CA LEU A 123 16.18 -15.24 -4.09
C LEU A 123 15.95 -14.47 -5.41
N LEU A 124 15.34 -15.11 -6.40
CA LEU A 124 15.05 -14.47 -7.69
C LEU A 124 14.16 -13.23 -7.54
N LEU A 125 13.14 -13.29 -6.65
CA LEU A 125 12.28 -12.16 -6.35
C LEU A 125 13.09 -10.98 -5.78
N CYS A 126 13.96 -11.25 -4.81
CA CYS A 126 14.79 -10.22 -4.19
C CYS A 126 15.82 -9.64 -5.17
N GLN A 127 16.40 -10.48 -6.02
CA GLN A 127 17.32 -10.06 -7.09
C GLN A 127 16.62 -9.15 -8.11
N LEU A 128 15.38 -9.47 -8.51
CA LEU A 128 14.56 -8.64 -9.39
C LEU A 128 14.24 -7.28 -8.74
N MET A 129 13.86 -7.28 -7.46
CA MET A 129 13.60 -6.02 -6.73
C MET A 129 14.84 -5.15 -6.67
N TYR A 130 16.01 -5.72 -6.41
CA TYR A 130 17.26 -4.98 -6.34
C TYR A 130 17.74 -4.52 -7.72
N GLY A 131 17.80 -5.43 -8.70
CA GLY A 131 18.38 -5.17 -10.02
C GLY A 131 17.50 -4.26 -10.91
N SER A 132 16.16 -4.38 -10.79
CA SER A 132 15.22 -3.64 -11.62
C SER A 132 14.44 -2.54 -10.87
N GLY A 133 14.67 -2.39 -9.57
CA GLY A 133 13.95 -1.39 -8.75
C GLY A 133 12.44 -1.63 -8.65
N LEU A 134 12.00 -2.89 -8.75
CA LEU A 134 10.60 -3.26 -8.61
C LEU A 134 10.15 -3.16 -7.14
N ARG A 135 8.91 -2.72 -6.93
CA ARG A 135 8.28 -2.84 -5.62
C ARG A 135 7.88 -4.29 -5.37
N LEU A 136 7.83 -4.72 -4.10
CA LEU A 136 7.46 -6.08 -3.73
C LEU A 136 6.24 -6.60 -4.50
N MET A 137 5.14 -5.87 -4.50
CA MET A 137 3.91 -6.31 -5.17
C MET A 137 3.95 -6.21 -6.70
N GLU A 138 4.84 -5.42 -7.26
CA GLU A 138 5.09 -5.39 -8.70
C GLU A 138 5.87 -6.66 -9.11
N ALA A 139 6.88 -7.03 -8.34
CA ALA A 139 7.65 -8.24 -8.60
C ALA A 139 6.82 -9.53 -8.37
N VAL A 140 6.01 -9.60 -7.30
CA VAL A 140 5.13 -10.76 -7.03
C VAL A 140 4.04 -10.94 -8.11
N ARG A 141 3.58 -9.84 -8.71
CA ARG A 141 2.52 -9.86 -9.74
C ARG A 141 3.07 -9.84 -11.17
N LEU A 142 4.37 -9.97 -11.34
CA LEU A 142 5.01 -9.95 -12.64
C LEU A 142 4.51 -11.12 -13.48
N ARG A 143 4.06 -10.85 -14.70
CA ARG A 143 3.59 -11.86 -15.64
C ARG A 143 4.66 -12.15 -16.67
N VAL A 144 4.63 -13.34 -17.24
CA VAL A 144 5.57 -13.75 -18.29
C VAL A 144 5.59 -12.74 -19.45
N GLN A 145 4.43 -12.26 -19.86
CA GLN A 145 4.28 -11.31 -20.97
C GLN A 145 4.83 -9.91 -20.69
N ASP A 146 5.07 -9.56 -19.40
CA ASP A 146 5.61 -8.26 -19.01
C ASP A 146 7.14 -8.20 -19.10
N ILE A 147 7.81 -9.33 -19.43
CA ILE A 147 9.26 -9.44 -19.53
C ILE A 147 9.66 -9.47 -21.00
N ASN A 148 10.45 -8.49 -21.41
CA ASN A 148 11.02 -8.43 -22.75
C ASN A 148 12.52 -8.70 -22.67
N PHE A 149 12.93 -9.89 -23.13
CA PHE A 149 14.32 -10.31 -23.11
C PHE A 149 15.15 -9.68 -24.23
N ASP A 150 14.54 -9.32 -25.34
CA ASP A 150 15.25 -8.73 -26.49
C ASP A 150 15.63 -7.27 -26.20
N TYR A 151 14.74 -6.53 -25.55
CA TYR A 151 14.98 -5.15 -25.10
C TYR A 151 15.54 -5.04 -23.69
N HIS A 152 15.80 -6.15 -23.01
CA HIS A 152 16.27 -6.19 -21.62
C HIS A 152 15.45 -5.28 -20.70
N CYS A 153 14.15 -5.40 -20.73
CA CYS A 153 13.25 -4.56 -19.92
C CYS A 153 12.05 -5.32 -19.37
N ILE A 154 11.46 -4.74 -18.33
CA ILE A 154 10.24 -5.23 -17.68
C ILE A 154 9.20 -4.11 -17.74
N GLU A 155 8.00 -4.42 -18.19
CA GLU A 155 6.87 -3.52 -18.20
C GLU A 155 6.09 -3.63 -16.88
N VAL A 156 6.00 -2.52 -16.16
CA VAL A 156 5.29 -2.45 -14.88
C VAL A 156 3.94 -1.79 -15.09
N TRP A 157 2.89 -2.58 -15.01
CA TRP A 157 1.51 -2.14 -15.15
C TRP A 157 0.89 -1.78 -13.80
N ASN A 158 0.05 -0.74 -13.79
CA ASN A 158 -0.68 -0.30 -12.59
C ASN A 158 0.20 -0.09 -11.35
N GLY A 159 1.37 0.50 -11.52
CA GLY A 159 2.24 0.91 -10.43
C GLY A 159 1.56 1.93 -9.50
N LYS A 160 2.30 2.49 -8.54
CA LYS A 160 1.77 3.47 -7.59
C LYS A 160 1.07 4.64 -8.31
N GLY A 161 -0.21 4.82 -8.05
CA GLY A 161 -1.03 5.85 -8.69
C GLY A 161 -1.54 5.48 -10.09
N GLY A 162 -1.58 4.17 -10.43
CA GLY A 162 -2.08 3.69 -11.72
C GLY A 162 -1.14 3.96 -12.91
N LYS A 163 0.10 4.36 -12.65
CA LYS A 163 1.08 4.69 -13.70
C LYS A 163 1.78 3.44 -14.22
N HIS A 164 1.96 3.40 -15.54
CA HIS A 164 2.77 2.39 -16.20
C HIS A 164 4.21 2.91 -16.34
N ARG A 165 5.18 2.01 -16.27
CA ARG A 165 6.57 2.34 -16.54
C ARG A 165 7.34 1.11 -17.02
N THR A 166 8.40 1.34 -17.77
CA THR A 166 9.38 0.33 -18.13
C THR A 166 10.60 0.48 -17.21
N VAL A 167 11.17 -0.64 -16.78
CA VAL A 167 12.41 -0.70 -15.99
C VAL A 167 13.39 -1.66 -16.66
N THR A 168 14.68 -1.46 -16.41
CA THR A 168 15.72 -2.32 -16.97
C THR A 168 15.69 -3.71 -16.34
N LEU A 169 15.85 -4.74 -17.13
CA LEU A 169 16.11 -6.11 -16.69
C LEU A 169 17.62 -6.34 -16.62
N ALA A 170 18.12 -6.69 -15.44
CA ALA A 170 19.51 -7.04 -15.27
C ALA A 170 19.84 -8.33 -16.07
N THR A 171 20.87 -8.30 -16.91
CA THR A 171 21.25 -9.38 -17.82
C THR A 171 21.54 -10.69 -17.08
N GLU A 172 22.11 -10.57 -15.87
CA GLU A 172 22.45 -11.70 -15.00
C GLU A 172 21.22 -12.51 -14.55
N LEU A 173 20.04 -11.92 -14.58
CA LEU A 173 18.79 -12.59 -14.18
C LEU A 173 18.09 -13.32 -15.34
N THR A 174 18.57 -13.15 -16.56
CA THR A 174 17.93 -13.69 -17.76
C THR A 174 17.77 -15.21 -17.70
N THR A 175 18.83 -15.93 -17.31
CA THR A 175 18.82 -17.40 -17.23
C THR A 175 17.84 -17.89 -16.16
N ALA A 176 17.94 -17.35 -14.94
CA ALA A 176 17.06 -17.72 -13.83
C ALA A 176 15.59 -17.41 -14.12
N LEU A 177 15.31 -16.32 -14.82
CA LEU A 177 13.94 -15.98 -15.24
C LEU A 177 13.40 -16.93 -16.30
N LYS A 178 14.22 -17.35 -17.28
CA LYS A 178 13.82 -18.34 -18.30
C LYS A 178 13.53 -19.70 -17.67
N GLU A 179 14.32 -20.12 -16.68
CA GLU A 179 14.09 -21.34 -15.90
C GLU A 179 12.77 -21.25 -15.12
N GLN A 180 12.54 -20.13 -14.43
CA GLN A 180 11.29 -19.88 -13.71
C GLN A 180 10.07 -19.89 -14.65
N ILE A 181 10.17 -19.28 -15.84
CA ILE A 181 9.11 -19.31 -16.84
C ILE A 181 8.83 -20.73 -17.31
N SER A 182 9.87 -21.54 -17.53
CA SER A 182 9.71 -22.95 -17.92
C SER A 182 8.99 -23.75 -16.83
N LEU A 183 9.33 -23.51 -15.56
CA LEU A 183 8.64 -24.12 -14.41
C LEU A 183 7.16 -23.70 -14.35
N VAL A 184 6.86 -22.42 -14.49
CA VAL A 184 5.47 -21.90 -14.49
C VAL A 184 4.67 -22.51 -15.65
N LYS A 185 5.27 -22.65 -16.84
CA LYS A 185 4.63 -23.31 -17.99
C LYS A 185 4.29 -24.77 -17.70
N SER A 186 5.16 -25.50 -16.99
CA SER A 186 4.88 -26.89 -16.64
C SER A 186 3.68 -27.02 -15.70
N TYR A 187 3.58 -26.14 -14.68
CA TYR A 187 2.40 -26.09 -13.81
C TYR A 187 1.12 -25.73 -14.59
N TYR A 188 1.19 -24.73 -15.46
CA TYR A 188 0.05 -24.31 -16.28
C TYR A 188 -0.49 -25.46 -17.14
N VAL A 189 0.42 -26.28 -17.74
CA VAL A 189 0.01 -27.47 -18.52
C VAL A 189 -0.65 -28.53 -17.64
N LEU A 190 -0.17 -28.71 -16.40
CA LEU A 190 -0.78 -29.65 -15.44
C LEU A 190 -2.16 -29.15 -14.99
N ASP A 191 -2.30 -27.86 -14.70
CA ASP A 191 -3.57 -27.24 -14.26
C ASP A 191 -4.65 -27.36 -15.35
N ILE A 192 -4.33 -27.11 -16.62
CA ILE A 192 -5.28 -27.25 -17.74
C ILE A 192 -5.75 -28.71 -17.92
N ARG A 193 -4.90 -29.69 -17.59
CA ARG A 193 -5.27 -31.11 -17.71
C ARG A 193 -6.18 -31.61 -16.58
N ASN A 194 -6.28 -30.87 -15.50
CA ASN A 194 -7.19 -31.18 -14.39
C ASN A 194 -8.58 -30.60 -14.70
N ASP A 195 -9.56 -31.47 -14.94
CA ASP A 195 -10.95 -31.10 -15.25
C ASP A 195 -11.63 -30.26 -14.14
N ASP A 196 -11.06 -30.24 -12.92
CA ASP A 196 -11.54 -29.42 -11.80
C ASP A 196 -11.08 -27.94 -11.87
N TYR A 197 -10.25 -27.57 -12.85
CA TYR A 197 -9.81 -26.18 -13.02
C TYR A 197 -10.83 -25.38 -13.81
N SER A 198 -11.86 -24.89 -13.12
CA SER A 198 -12.72 -23.84 -13.66
C SER A 198 -11.91 -22.55 -13.67
N GLY A 199 -11.41 -22.19 -14.83
CA GLY A 199 -10.60 -20.99 -15.02
C GLY A 199 -11.27 -19.75 -14.43
N VAL A 200 -10.50 -18.95 -13.70
CA VAL A 200 -10.87 -17.62 -13.20
C VAL A 200 -10.65 -16.61 -14.31
#